data_e7e39632e822307a1ebc8c17f891354b
#
_entry.id   e7e39632e822307a1ebc8c17f891354b
#
_cell.length_a   1.000
_cell.length_b   1.000
_cell.length_c   1.000
_cell.angle_alpha   90.00
_cell.angle_beta   90.00
_cell.angle_gamma   90.00
#
_symmetry.space_group_name_H-M   'P 1'
#
loop_
_entity.id
_entity.type
_entity.pdbx_description
1 polymer ?
#
loop_
_entity_poly.entity_id
_entity_poly.type
_entity_poly.pdbx_seq_one_letter_code
_entity_poly.pdbx_strand_id
1 'polypeptide(L)'
;MIELRHHSLVFTFPQVHRKALLRINFQRTLRIPDDEKTYPLPPGFGAFPLRHIDDFAGRIPPGWLDHGGVMLPMYQSEAMWLSFASGDGYPFIVKVAAGKINCITGDPWADKVNRSPQDYLVVPYQPWLDGYCVEKGRIRQFVAMPLGSGYTAEEQITGAADHGGLQLIVHPMKAKAYDKLRAGLDRPVLYQSAVVCESMGLGMGLAPGGRMKQQIYEDFHDFNVWDLSHRSRCFVHIVNSIGWRAITGEIPPTLPPSAEQYNRAGLPWFEYYNSDLKALDGSGKIKRLKSVADLSKDKKETVLPENTPIGQAKTITIKGDGKRNIVREGSF
;
A
#
# COMPACT_ATOMS: atom_id res chain seq x y z
N MET A 1 1.23 2.20 -20.52
CA MET A 1 2.26 3.24 -20.24
C MET A 1 2.17 3.63 -18.78
N ILE A 2 3.30 3.99 -18.13
CA ILE A 2 3.33 4.51 -16.76
C ILE A 2 3.97 5.89 -16.80
N GLU A 3 3.37 6.85 -16.10
CA GLU A 3 3.89 8.20 -15.95
C GLU A 3 3.95 8.59 -14.48
N LEU A 4 4.95 9.37 -14.10
CA LEU A 4 5.01 10.00 -12.79
C LEU A 4 4.38 11.38 -12.87
N ARG A 5 3.26 11.59 -12.16
CA ARG A 5 2.55 12.89 -12.11
C ARG A 5 2.24 13.27 -10.67
N HIS A 6 2.76 14.40 -10.19
CA HIS A 6 2.49 14.93 -8.83
C HIS A 6 2.62 13.85 -7.75
N HIS A 7 3.77 13.17 -7.70
CA HIS A 7 4.06 12.07 -6.75
C HIS A 7 3.09 10.88 -6.82
N SER A 8 2.55 10.62 -8.01
CA SER A 8 1.65 9.51 -8.28
C SER A 8 2.12 8.73 -9.49
N LEU A 9 2.05 7.42 -9.44
CA LEU A 9 2.16 6.57 -10.63
C LEU A 9 0.81 6.57 -11.35
N VAL A 10 0.82 6.97 -12.61
CA VAL A 10 -0.38 6.97 -13.47
C VAL A 10 -0.19 5.91 -14.55
N PHE A 11 -0.98 4.85 -14.45
CA PHE A 11 -1.03 3.75 -15.40
C PHE A 11 -2.12 4.02 -16.42
N THR A 12 -1.78 4.02 -17.71
CA THR A 12 -2.73 4.24 -18.80
C THR A 12 -2.69 3.10 -19.81
N PHE A 13 -3.87 2.68 -20.28
CA PHE A 13 -4.02 1.62 -21.30
C PHE A 13 -4.94 2.08 -22.44
N PRO A 14 -4.53 3.12 -23.20
CA PRO A 14 -5.36 3.69 -24.26
C PRO A 14 -5.67 2.68 -25.38
N GLN A 15 -4.79 1.70 -25.59
CA GLN A 15 -4.97 0.60 -26.53
C GLN A 15 -6.10 -0.37 -26.14
N VAL A 16 -6.48 -0.40 -24.85
CA VAL A 16 -7.61 -1.20 -24.36
C VAL A 16 -8.86 -0.33 -24.31
N HIS A 17 -8.80 0.81 -23.62
CA HIS A 17 -9.90 1.75 -23.54
C HIS A 17 -9.41 3.14 -23.13
N ARG A 18 -9.98 4.22 -23.73
CA ARG A 18 -9.58 5.63 -23.43
C ARG A 18 -9.71 6.04 -21.96
N LYS A 19 -10.62 5.40 -21.22
CA LYS A 19 -10.86 5.63 -19.79
C LYS A 19 -10.04 4.71 -18.86
N ALA A 20 -9.26 3.79 -19.43
CA ALA A 20 -8.44 2.87 -18.64
C ALA A 20 -7.22 3.59 -18.06
N LEU A 21 -7.46 4.34 -16.98
CA LEU A 21 -6.48 5.11 -16.22
C LEU A 21 -6.60 4.76 -14.73
N LEU A 22 -5.48 4.35 -14.15
CA LEU A 22 -5.33 4.09 -12.72
C LEU A 22 -4.22 4.96 -12.15
N ARG A 23 -4.49 5.61 -11.02
CA ARG A 23 -3.49 6.33 -10.22
C ARG A 23 -3.19 5.56 -8.94
N ILE A 24 -1.91 5.40 -8.64
CA ILE A 24 -1.43 4.80 -7.40
C ILE A 24 -0.57 5.82 -6.67
N ASN A 25 -0.91 6.08 -5.40
CA ASN A 25 -0.16 6.93 -4.49
C ASN A 25 0.39 6.09 -3.33
N PHE A 26 1.55 6.48 -2.82
CA PHE A 26 2.16 5.92 -1.62
C PHE A 26 2.00 6.95 -0.50
N GLN A 27 1.20 6.62 0.48
CA GLN A 27 0.76 7.55 1.52
C GLN A 27 1.52 7.29 2.82
N ARG A 28 1.92 8.37 3.46
CA ARG A 28 2.47 8.36 4.81
C ARG A 28 1.36 8.19 5.84
N THR A 29 1.67 7.51 6.93
CA THR A 29 0.70 7.33 8.00
C THR A 29 1.40 7.15 9.35
N LEU A 30 0.63 7.13 10.43
CA LEU A 30 1.10 6.72 11.74
C LEU A 30 1.53 5.26 11.70
N ARG A 31 2.65 4.95 12.33
CA ARG A 31 2.91 3.59 12.75
C ARG A 31 2.01 3.26 13.94
N ILE A 32 1.19 2.23 13.80
CA ILE A 32 0.36 1.74 14.91
C ILE A 32 1.20 0.91 15.87
N PRO A 33 0.83 0.85 17.17
CA PRO A 33 1.51 0.00 18.13
C PRO A 33 1.49 -1.47 17.72
N ASP A 34 2.59 -2.16 17.95
CA ASP A 34 2.74 -3.59 17.69
C ASP A 34 2.71 -4.35 19.02
N ASP A 35 1.52 -4.40 19.63
CA ASP A 35 1.22 -4.90 20.96
C ASP A 35 0.18 -6.04 20.98
N GLU A 36 0.02 -6.73 19.84
CA GLU A 36 -0.97 -7.79 19.60
C GLU A 36 -2.43 -7.33 19.52
N LYS A 37 -2.77 -6.11 19.91
CA LYS A 37 -4.10 -5.55 19.71
C LYS A 37 -4.35 -5.25 18.23
N THR A 38 -5.60 -5.07 17.87
CA THR A 38 -6.01 -4.66 16.53
C THR A 38 -6.53 -3.24 16.57
N TYR A 39 -5.90 -2.36 15.79
CA TYR A 39 -6.21 -0.95 15.75
C TYR A 39 -7.11 -0.58 14.57
N PRO A 40 -7.90 0.49 14.68
CA PRO A 40 -8.58 1.09 13.54
C PRO A 40 -7.55 1.71 12.56
N LEU A 41 -8.02 2.18 11.41
CA LEU A 41 -7.18 2.82 10.40
C LEU A 41 -6.68 4.18 10.88
N PRO A 42 -5.37 4.46 10.83
CA PRO A 42 -4.84 5.79 11.09
C PRO A 42 -5.10 6.72 9.90
N PRO A 43 -4.96 8.04 10.08
CA PRO A 43 -5.06 8.99 8.97
C PRO A 43 -3.88 8.89 8.02
N GLY A 44 -4.06 9.40 6.80
CA GLY A 44 -2.95 9.70 5.90
C GLY A 44 -2.35 11.08 6.21
N PHE A 45 -1.02 11.20 6.15
CA PHE A 45 -0.27 12.47 6.23
C PHE A 45 0.23 12.92 4.87
N GLY A 46 -0.30 12.29 3.81
CA GLY A 46 -0.07 12.60 2.47
C GLY A 46 0.90 11.70 1.72
N ALA A 47 1.12 11.97 0.43
CA ALA A 47 1.92 11.11 -0.43
C ALA A 47 3.43 11.31 -0.20
N PHE A 48 4.18 10.21 -0.24
CA PHE A 48 5.63 10.28 -0.37
C PHE A 48 6.03 10.94 -1.68
N PRO A 49 7.11 11.76 -1.72
CA PRO A 49 7.67 12.23 -2.96
C PRO A 49 8.23 11.06 -3.76
N LEU A 50 7.96 11.04 -5.06
CA LEU A 50 8.50 10.05 -5.98
C LEU A 50 9.53 10.71 -6.92
N ARG A 51 10.60 9.97 -7.24
CA ARG A 51 11.60 10.35 -8.25
C ARG A 51 11.88 9.17 -9.17
N HIS A 52 12.11 9.45 -10.45
CA HIS A 52 12.57 8.44 -11.39
C HIS A 52 13.94 7.92 -11.00
N ILE A 53 14.15 6.62 -11.08
CA ILE A 53 15.46 6.00 -10.84
C ILE A 53 16.49 6.51 -11.84
N ASP A 54 16.11 6.62 -13.11
CA ASP A 54 17.00 7.00 -14.20
C ASP A 54 17.63 8.39 -14.04
N ASP A 55 16.93 9.32 -13.36
CA ASP A 55 17.44 10.67 -13.09
C ASP A 55 18.68 10.68 -12.17
N PHE A 56 18.94 9.56 -11.49
CA PHE A 56 19.99 9.43 -10.47
C PHE A 56 20.96 8.28 -10.73
N ALA A 57 21.08 7.82 -11.97
CA ALA A 57 21.85 6.64 -12.37
C ALA A 57 23.28 6.57 -11.79
N GLY A 58 23.97 7.71 -11.64
CA GLY A 58 25.32 7.79 -11.06
C GLY A 58 25.37 7.79 -9.53
N ARG A 59 24.24 7.73 -8.81
CA ARG A 59 24.16 7.88 -7.35
C ARG A 59 23.38 6.78 -6.65
N ILE A 60 22.88 5.81 -7.39
CA ILE A 60 22.06 4.68 -6.89
C ILE A 60 22.78 3.35 -7.11
N PRO A 61 22.40 2.29 -6.38
CA PRO A 61 22.94 0.96 -6.61
C PRO A 61 22.66 0.48 -8.05
N PRO A 62 23.64 -0.16 -8.75
CA PRO A 62 23.46 -0.62 -10.13
C PRO A 62 22.22 -1.51 -10.34
N GLY A 63 21.92 -2.41 -9.42
CA GLY A 63 20.74 -3.28 -9.50
C GLY A 63 19.40 -2.54 -9.48
N TRP A 64 19.36 -1.29 -9.04
CA TRP A 64 18.15 -0.47 -9.12
C TRP A 64 17.90 0.02 -10.53
N LEU A 65 18.97 0.32 -11.30
CA LEU A 65 18.86 0.66 -12.72
C LEU A 65 18.30 -0.50 -13.53
N ASP A 66 18.72 -1.73 -13.23
CA ASP A 66 18.22 -2.93 -13.90
C ASP A 66 16.69 -3.12 -13.69
N HIS A 67 16.20 -2.76 -12.52
CA HIS A 67 14.78 -2.81 -12.19
C HIS A 67 14.00 -1.60 -12.75
N GLY A 68 14.65 -0.44 -12.92
CA GLY A 68 13.99 0.82 -13.30
C GLY A 68 12.96 1.29 -12.27
N GLY A 69 11.97 2.05 -12.72
CA GLY A 69 10.86 2.50 -11.91
C GLY A 69 11.11 3.80 -11.16
N VAL A 70 10.65 3.86 -9.92
CA VAL A 70 10.74 5.06 -9.08
C VAL A 70 11.30 4.75 -7.70
N MET A 71 11.72 5.79 -6.98
CA MET A 71 12.10 5.68 -5.57
C MET A 71 11.33 6.69 -4.72
N LEU A 72 11.14 6.33 -3.45
CA LEU A 72 10.54 7.17 -2.42
C LEU A 72 11.34 7.06 -1.11
N PRO A 73 11.37 8.13 -0.30
CA PRO A 73 12.04 8.09 1.01
C PRO A 73 11.12 7.53 2.10
N MET A 74 11.70 6.77 3.03
CA MET A 74 11.03 6.44 4.30
C MET A 74 12.05 6.47 5.45
N TYR A 75 11.63 6.87 6.63
CA TYR A 75 12.39 6.63 7.86
C TYR A 75 12.35 5.15 8.23
N GLN A 76 13.37 4.70 8.94
CA GLN A 76 13.26 3.41 9.63
C GLN A 76 12.06 3.47 10.59
N SER A 77 11.26 2.42 10.58
CA SER A 77 10.02 2.28 11.36
C SER A 77 8.86 3.18 10.92
N GLU A 78 9.00 3.96 9.87
CA GLU A 78 7.87 4.68 9.27
C GLU A 78 6.89 3.72 8.61
N ALA A 79 5.59 4.06 8.67
CA ALA A 79 4.54 3.27 8.07
C ALA A 79 4.00 3.92 6.78
N MET A 80 3.48 3.07 5.88
CA MET A 80 2.89 3.51 4.63
C MET A 80 1.62 2.71 4.28
N TRP A 81 0.84 3.26 3.36
CA TRP A 81 -0.23 2.56 2.66
C TRP A 81 -0.31 3.01 1.20
N LEU A 82 -0.87 2.16 0.35
CA LEU A 82 -1.10 2.43 -1.07
C LEU A 82 -2.53 2.90 -1.28
N SER A 83 -2.73 3.99 -2.00
CA SER A 83 -4.04 4.49 -2.41
C SER A 83 -4.26 4.26 -3.90
N PHE A 84 -5.45 3.82 -4.26
CA PHE A 84 -5.83 3.51 -5.63
C PHE A 84 -7.00 4.40 -6.06
N ALA A 85 -6.83 5.13 -7.16
CA ALA A 85 -7.88 5.94 -7.75
C ALA A 85 -7.97 5.69 -9.25
N SER A 86 -9.13 5.27 -9.72
CA SER A 86 -9.38 4.99 -11.12
C SER A 86 -10.29 6.06 -11.73
N GLY A 87 -9.92 6.55 -12.91
CA GLY A 87 -10.76 7.47 -13.68
C GLY A 87 -12.07 6.79 -14.08
N ASP A 88 -13.20 7.50 -13.96
CA ASP A 88 -14.53 6.98 -14.31
C ASP A 88 -14.90 5.62 -13.66
N GLY A 89 -14.23 5.22 -12.58
CA GLY A 89 -14.45 3.92 -11.95
C GLY A 89 -14.04 2.72 -12.82
N TYR A 90 -13.09 2.90 -13.74
CA TYR A 90 -12.60 1.81 -14.60
C TYR A 90 -11.91 0.73 -13.76
N PRO A 91 -12.32 -0.56 -13.83
CA PRO A 91 -11.73 -1.59 -13.00
C PRO A 91 -10.37 -2.09 -13.49
N PHE A 92 -9.50 -2.39 -12.51
CA PHE A 92 -8.19 -2.97 -12.73
C PHE A 92 -7.92 -4.11 -11.75
N ILE A 93 -7.09 -5.06 -12.16
CA ILE A 93 -6.33 -5.92 -11.27
C ILE A 93 -5.05 -5.19 -10.89
N VAL A 94 -4.74 -5.14 -9.59
CA VAL A 94 -3.47 -4.67 -9.06
C VAL A 94 -2.84 -5.76 -8.21
N LYS A 95 -1.71 -6.29 -8.65
CA LYS A 95 -0.90 -7.22 -7.86
C LYS A 95 0.20 -6.45 -7.16
N VAL A 96 0.33 -6.65 -5.86
CA VAL A 96 1.29 -5.95 -4.99
C VAL A 96 2.18 -6.95 -4.29
N ALA A 97 3.48 -6.73 -4.34
CA ALA A 97 4.47 -7.45 -3.53
C ALA A 97 5.43 -6.48 -2.84
N ALA A 98 5.98 -6.90 -1.72
CA ALA A 98 7.07 -6.22 -1.02
C ALA A 98 8.26 -7.16 -0.92
N GLY A 99 9.44 -6.74 -1.43
CA GLY A 99 10.61 -7.61 -1.57
C GLY A 99 10.30 -8.87 -2.37
N LYS A 100 9.52 -8.75 -3.45
CA LYS A 100 9.01 -9.87 -4.26
C LYS A 100 8.20 -10.93 -3.50
N ILE A 101 7.62 -10.59 -2.36
CA ILE A 101 6.63 -11.43 -1.66
C ILE A 101 5.25 -10.82 -1.85
N ASN A 102 4.32 -11.59 -2.39
CA ASN A 102 2.93 -11.14 -2.61
C ASN A 102 2.25 -10.79 -1.29
N CYS A 103 1.69 -9.58 -1.19
CA CYS A 103 1.15 -9.05 0.06
C CYS A 103 -0.18 -9.71 0.49
N ILE A 104 -0.82 -10.50 -0.39
CA ILE A 104 -2.08 -11.20 -0.11
C ILE A 104 -1.81 -12.66 0.23
N THR A 105 -1.00 -13.36 -0.58
CA THR A 105 -0.79 -14.81 -0.44
C THR A 105 0.49 -15.18 0.30
N GLY A 106 1.47 -14.28 0.37
CA GLY A 106 2.81 -14.58 0.90
C GLY A 106 3.65 -15.47 -0.02
N ASP A 107 3.22 -15.66 -1.25
CA ASP A 107 3.99 -16.43 -2.24
C ASP A 107 5.10 -15.56 -2.87
N PRO A 108 6.18 -16.18 -3.35
CA PRO A 108 7.15 -15.50 -4.19
C PRO A 108 6.49 -14.87 -5.42
N TRP A 109 7.07 -13.76 -5.89
CA TRP A 109 6.57 -13.04 -7.04
C TRP A 109 6.52 -13.90 -8.30
N ALA A 110 5.39 -13.84 -8.98
CA ALA A 110 5.21 -14.34 -10.33
C ALA A 110 4.40 -13.30 -11.14
N ASP A 111 4.74 -13.12 -12.40
CA ASP A 111 4.01 -12.20 -13.30
C ASP A 111 2.59 -12.66 -13.60
N LYS A 112 2.34 -13.95 -13.47
CA LYS A 112 1.02 -14.55 -13.66
C LYS A 112 0.07 -14.14 -12.55
N VAL A 113 -1.16 -13.82 -12.90
CA VAL A 113 -2.26 -13.53 -11.98
C VAL A 113 -3.00 -14.81 -11.65
N ASN A 114 -3.23 -15.10 -10.38
CA ASN A 114 -3.96 -16.28 -9.92
C ASN A 114 -5.26 -15.86 -9.22
N ARG A 115 -6.36 -16.52 -9.60
CA ARG A 115 -7.65 -16.34 -8.92
C ARG A 115 -7.81 -17.21 -7.67
N SER A 116 -7.19 -18.37 -7.66
CA SER A 116 -7.31 -19.33 -6.56
C SER A 116 -5.93 -19.92 -6.21
N PRO A 117 -5.32 -19.52 -5.10
CA PRO A 117 -5.73 -18.37 -4.26
C PRO A 117 -5.61 -17.05 -5.02
N GLN A 118 -6.52 -16.09 -4.71
CA GLN A 118 -6.46 -14.76 -5.30
C GLN A 118 -5.21 -14.03 -4.80
N ASP A 119 -4.37 -13.56 -5.74
CA ASP A 119 -3.09 -12.93 -5.46
C ASP A 119 -3.02 -11.45 -5.89
N TYR A 120 -4.19 -10.83 -6.10
CA TYR A 120 -4.36 -9.47 -6.58
C TYR A 120 -5.54 -8.75 -5.90
N LEU A 121 -5.55 -7.44 -6.02
CA LEU A 121 -6.64 -6.55 -5.62
C LEU A 121 -7.49 -6.18 -6.84
N VAL A 122 -8.77 -5.93 -6.63
CA VAL A 122 -9.67 -5.37 -7.66
C VAL A 122 -9.99 -3.93 -7.32
N VAL A 123 -9.41 -2.99 -8.06
CA VAL A 123 -9.64 -1.56 -7.88
C VAL A 123 -10.65 -1.03 -8.90
N PRO A 124 -11.50 -0.05 -8.55
CA PRO A 124 -11.53 0.76 -7.34
C PRO A 124 -12.29 0.16 -6.14
N TYR A 125 -12.78 -1.07 -6.21
CA TYR A 125 -13.51 -1.70 -5.10
C TYR A 125 -12.64 -1.89 -3.85
N GLN A 126 -11.34 -2.16 -4.05
CA GLN A 126 -10.32 -2.03 -3.02
C GLN A 126 -9.66 -0.66 -3.16
N PRO A 127 -10.06 0.36 -2.39
CA PRO A 127 -9.58 1.74 -2.59
C PRO A 127 -8.18 1.99 -2.04
N TRP A 128 -7.66 1.13 -1.15
CA TRP A 128 -6.30 1.20 -0.61
C TRP A 128 -5.82 -0.14 -0.04
N LEU A 129 -4.51 -0.23 0.25
CA LEU A 129 -3.86 -1.35 0.91
C LEU A 129 -2.88 -0.82 1.96
N ASP A 130 -3.08 -1.17 3.24
CA ASP A 130 -2.25 -0.73 4.36
C ASP A 130 -1.15 -1.73 4.74
N GLY A 131 -1.18 -2.95 4.22
CA GLY A 131 -0.24 -3.97 4.65
C GLY A 131 -0.48 -5.37 4.09
N TYR A 132 0.06 -6.33 4.81
CA TYR A 132 -0.02 -7.76 4.48
C TYR A 132 -1.33 -8.38 4.97
N CYS A 133 -2.02 -9.13 4.11
CA CYS A 133 -3.28 -9.81 4.43
C CYS A 133 -3.04 -11.06 5.29
N VAL A 134 -3.14 -10.92 6.61
CA VAL A 134 -2.83 -12.01 7.55
C VAL A 134 -4.01 -12.94 7.80
N GLU A 135 -5.21 -12.38 7.92
CA GLU A 135 -6.46 -13.12 8.09
C GLU A 135 -7.66 -12.25 7.68
N LYS A 136 -8.83 -12.84 7.63
CA LYS A 136 -10.06 -12.15 7.24
C LYS A 136 -10.30 -10.90 8.09
N GLY A 137 -10.36 -9.74 7.42
CA GLY A 137 -10.61 -8.45 8.06
C GLY A 137 -9.43 -7.88 8.83
N ARG A 138 -8.24 -8.51 8.74
CA ARG A 138 -7.04 -8.04 9.43
C ARG A 138 -5.81 -8.07 8.54
N ILE A 139 -5.04 -7.00 8.65
CA ILE A 139 -3.72 -6.86 8.03
C ILE A 139 -2.64 -6.59 9.07
N ARG A 140 -1.39 -6.79 8.70
CA ARG A 140 -0.22 -6.21 9.38
C ARG A 140 0.31 -5.05 8.57
N GLN A 141 0.43 -3.90 9.22
CA GLN A 141 0.84 -2.64 8.59
C GLN A 141 2.20 -2.75 7.89
N PHE A 142 2.36 -2.09 6.75
CA PHE A 142 3.65 -1.93 6.09
C PHE A 142 4.53 -0.98 6.88
N VAL A 143 5.66 -1.47 7.38
CA VAL A 143 6.64 -0.71 8.16
C VAL A 143 8.01 -0.82 7.51
N ALA A 144 8.64 0.30 7.24
CA ALA A 144 9.96 0.34 6.61
C ALA A 144 11.07 -0.08 7.58
N MET A 145 11.84 -1.09 7.20
CA MET A 145 13.00 -1.57 7.96
C MET A 145 14.21 -1.70 7.03
N PRO A 146 15.44 -1.54 7.57
CA PRO A 146 16.65 -1.73 6.77
C PRO A 146 16.70 -3.13 6.17
N LEU A 147 17.00 -3.21 4.89
CA LEU A 147 17.24 -4.46 4.19
C LEU A 147 18.57 -5.05 4.69
N GLY A 148 18.61 -6.35 4.91
CA GLY A 148 19.76 -7.04 5.51
C GLY A 148 19.72 -7.13 7.06
N SER A 149 18.69 -6.55 7.70
CA SER A 149 18.52 -6.60 9.15
C SER A 149 17.62 -7.75 9.66
N GLY A 150 17.04 -8.55 8.74
CA GLY A 150 16.22 -9.74 9.06
C GLY A 150 14.78 -9.41 9.49
N TYR A 151 14.29 -8.19 9.21
CA TYR A 151 12.95 -7.77 9.60
C TYR A 151 11.91 -7.89 8.49
N THR A 152 12.32 -7.73 7.23
CA THR A 152 11.39 -7.64 6.11
C THR A 152 10.68 -8.98 5.84
N ALA A 153 9.52 -8.92 5.18
CA ALA A 153 8.81 -10.13 4.78
C ALA A 153 9.66 -10.98 3.81
N GLU A 154 10.44 -10.33 2.94
CA GLU A 154 11.38 -10.98 2.04
C GLU A 154 12.38 -11.84 2.84
N GLU A 155 13.09 -11.23 3.78
CA GLU A 155 14.11 -11.92 4.59
C GLU A 155 13.52 -13.05 5.43
N GLN A 156 12.32 -12.86 5.99
CA GLN A 156 11.68 -13.89 6.81
C GLN A 156 11.21 -15.10 5.98
N ILE A 157 10.86 -14.91 4.71
CA ILE A 157 10.36 -15.99 3.84
C ILE A 157 11.47 -16.65 3.04
N THR A 158 12.40 -15.86 2.50
CA THR A 158 13.44 -16.35 1.58
C THR A 158 14.79 -16.55 2.25
N GLY A 159 15.03 -15.90 3.38
CA GLY A 159 16.36 -15.81 4.01
C GLY A 159 17.32 -14.84 3.29
N ALA A 160 16.88 -14.14 2.26
CA ALA A 160 17.68 -13.23 1.44
C ALA A 160 17.16 -11.79 1.52
N ALA A 161 18.02 -10.82 1.19
CA ALA A 161 17.75 -9.39 1.22
C ALA A 161 18.10 -8.76 -0.14
N ASP A 162 17.52 -9.30 -1.22
CA ASP A 162 17.98 -9.04 -2.59
C ASP A 162 17.24 -7.88 -3.26
N HIS A 163 15.98 -7.67 -2.88
CA HIS A 163 15.10 -6.81 -3.66
C HIS A 163 14.61 -5.58 -2.88
N GLY A 164 14.03 -5.79 -1.71
CA GLY A 164 13.36 -4.74 -0.96
C GLY A 164 12.22 -4.05 -1.73
N GLY A 165 11.83 -2.84 -1.29
CA GLY A 165 10.85 -2.02 -1.98
C GLY A 165 9.51 -2.70 -2.27
N LEU A 166 8.78 -2.15 -3.24
CA LEU A 166 7.49 -2.67 -3.71
C LEU A 166 7.54 -3.03 -5.19
N GLN A 167 6.80 -4.05 -5.59
CA GLN A 167 6.60 -4.46 -6.98
C GLN A 167 5.11 -4.45 -7.30
N LEU A 168 4.77 -3.79 -8.42
CA LEU A 168 3.41 -3.62 -8.88
C LEU A 168 3.23 -4.20 -10.28
N ILE A 169 2.13 -4.93 -10.49
CA ILE A 169 1.59 -5.24 -11.83
C ILE A 169 0.15 -4.76 -11.88
N VAL A 170 -0.20 -4.10 -12.98
CA VAL A 170 -1.55 -3.59 -13.26
C VAL A 170 -2.04 -4.17 -14.57
N HIS A 171 -3.26 -4.75 -14.55
CA HIS A 171 -4.00 -5.16 -15.73
C HIS A 171 -5.37 -4.46 -15.78
N PRO A 172 -5.80 -3.95 -16.93
CA PRO A 172 -7.11 -3.34 -17.07
C PRO A 172 -8.21 -4.40 -17.26
N MET A 173 -9.46 -4.02 -17.00
CA MET A 173 -10.61 -4.76 -17.50
C MET A 173 -10.67 -4.66 -19.04
N LYS A 174 -11.19 -5.66 -19.73
CA LYS A 174 -11.46 -5.60 -21.18
C LYS A 174 -12.50 -4.51 -21.49
N ALA A 175 -12.31 -3.76 -22.58
CA ALA A 175 -13.21 -2.67 -22.97
C ALA A 175 -14.67 -3.10 -23.01
N LYS A 176 -14.99 -4.20 -23.72
CA LYS A 176 -16.37 -4.73 -23.81
C LYS A 176 -16.98 -5.06 -22.44
N ALA A 177 -16.19 -5.56 -21.50
CA ALA A 177 -16.66 -5.86 -20.15
C ALA A 177 -16.96 -4.58 -19.37
N TYR A 178 -16.09 -3.57 -19.49
CA TYR A 178 -16.30 -2.26 -18.87
C TYR A 178 -17.54 -1.56 -19.45
N ASP A 179 -17.71 -1.53 -20.77
CA ASP A 179 -18.86 -0.90 -21.42
C ASP A 179 -20.17 -1.57 -20.95
N LYS A 180 -20.20 -2.91 -20.86
CA LYS A 180 -21.35 -3.66 -20.31
C LYS A 180 -21.61 -3.31 -18.84
N LEU A 181 -20.56 -3.20 -18.02
CA LEU A 181 -20.67 -2.79 -16.60
C LEU A 181 -21.25 -1.38 -16.49
N ARG A 182 -20.79 -0.45 -17.33
CA ARG A 182 -21.25 0.94 -17.33
C ARG A 182 -22.68 1.11 -17.83
N ALA A 183 -23.12 0.33 -18.80
CA ALA A 183 -24.48 0.34 -19.28
C ALA A 183 -25.52 -0.06 -18.21
N GLY A 184 -25.09 -0.79 -17.16
CA GLY A 184 -25.91 -1.16 -16.02
C GLY A 184 -25.84 -0.19 -14.82
N LEU A 185 -25.05 0.90 -14.91
CA LEU A 185 -24.83 1.84 -13.81
C LEU A 185 -25.20 3.27 -14.20
N ASP A 186 -26.18 3.86 -13.52
CA ASP A 186 -26.70 5.21 -13.83
C ASP A 186 -25.84 6.39 -13.36
N ARG A 187 -24.68 6.22 -12.69
CA ARG A 187 -23.86 7.33 -12.15
C ARG A 187 -22.37 7.03 -11.98
N PRO A 188 -21.47 8.07 -12.10
CA PRO A 188 -20.03 7.93 -11.85
C PRO A 188 -19.67 7.96 -10.35
N VAL A 189 -18.64 7.23 -9.97
CA VAL A 189 -18.06 7.19 -8.60
C VAL A 189 -16.71 7.92 -8.62
N LEU A 190 -16.52 8.89 -7.72
CA LEU A 190 -15.28 9.68 -7.57
C LEU A 190 -14.61 9.38 -6.22
N TYR A 191 -13.26 9.28 -6.21
CA TYR A 191 -12.42 9.10 -5.02
C TYR A 191 -11.30 10.16 -4.98
N GLN A 192 -10.98 10.69 -3.78
CA GLN A 192 -9.92 11.70 -3.55
C GLN A 192 -8.92 11.27 -2.47
N SER A 193 -7.65 11.72 -2.59
CA SER A 193 -6.54 11.48 -1.65
C SER A 193 -5.77 12.77 -1.30
N ALA A 194 -5.10 12.82 -0.13
CA ALA A 194 -4.34 13.96 0.40
C ALA A 194 -2.84 13.65 0.66
N VAL A 195 -2.00 14.62 1.03
CA VAL A 195 -0.56 14.78 0.77
C VAL A 195 0.40 14.92 2.00
N VAL A 196 1.65 14.56 1.88
CA VAL A 196 3.08 14.93 2.19
C VAL A 196 3.71 14.62 3.57
N CYS A 197 4.94 14.28 3.74
CA CYS A 197 6.41 14.38 3.69
C CYS A 197 7.22 13.52 4.70
N GLU A 198 8.36 13.22 4.58
CA GLU A 198 9.80 12.90 4.35
C GLU A 198 10.56 12.09 5.46
N SER A 199 11.52 11.27 5.36
CA SER A 199 12.87 11.00 4.92
C SER A 199 13.71 9.94 5.70
N MET A 200 14.71 9.48 5.15
CA MET A 200 16.14 9.06 5.20
C MET A 200 16.57 7.61 5.52
N GLY A 201 17.43 7.06 4.64
CA GLY A 201 18.45 6.04 4.74
C GLY A 201 18.45 4.95 3.67
N LEU A 202 19.50 4.63 2.97
CA LEU A 202 19.64 3.75 1.80
C LEU A 202 18.91 2.40 1.95
N GLY A 203 18.37 1.89 0.85
CA GLY A 203 17.78 0.56 0.68
C GLY A 203 16.89 0.04 1.82
N MET A 204 15.58 0.19 1.69
CA MET A 204 14.62 -0.29 2.67
C MET A 204 13.69 -1.36 2.08
N GLY A 205 13.27 -2.29 2.92
CA GLY A 205 12.18 -3.21 2.64
C GLY A 205 11.01 -2.97 3.58
N LEU A 206 9.91 -3.71 3.39
CA LEU A 206 8.73 -3.62 4.25
C LEU A 206 8.63 -4.84 5.17
N ALA A 207 8.53 -4.56 6.46
CA ALA A 207 8.30 -5.53 7.51
C ALA A 207 6.84 -5.55 7.94
N PRO A 208 6.33 -6.66 8.48
CA PRO A 208 5.03 -6.70 9.13
C PRO A 208 5.05 -5.90 10.44
N GLY A 209 4.21 -4.86 10.52
CA GLY A 209 4.00 -4.07 11.72
C GLY A 209 2.84 -4.55 12.58
N GLY A 210 2.22 -3.62 13.32
CA GLY A 210 1.05 -3.87 14.14
C GLY A 210 -0.18 -4.32 13.34
N ARG A 211 -1.20 -4.82 14.06
CA ARG A 211 -2.43 -5.35 13.46
C ARG A 211 -3.49 -4.27 13.28
N MET A 212 -4.06 -4.20 12.09
CA MET A 212 -5.12 -3.23 11.74
C MET A 212 -6.36 -3.93 11.17
N LYS A 213 -7.51 -3.26 11.34
CA LYS A 213 -8.76 -3.67 10.70
C LYS A 213 -8.75 -3.21 9.24
N GLN A 214 -8.56 -4.13 8.30
CA GLN A 214 -8.79 -3.89 6.88
C GLN A 214 -9.28 -5.17 6.22
N GLN A 215 -10.35 -5.06 5.44
CA GLN A 215 -10.82 -6.15 4.59
C GLN A 215 -10.16 -6.06 3.22
N ILE A 216 -9.66 -7.18 2.73
CA ILE A 216 -9.22 -7.34 1.34
C ILE A 216 -10.32 -8.13 0.63
N TYR A 217 -10.90 -7.56 -0.41
CA TYR A 217 -12.10 -8.10 -1.03
C TYR A 217 -11.82 -9.14 -2.09
N GLU A 218 -12.70 -10.16 -2.14
CA GLU A 218 -12.71 -11.15 -3.21
C GLU A 218 -13.09 -10.50 -4.56
N ASP A 219 -12.50 -11.00 -5.64
CA ASP A 219 -12.91 -10.65 -6.99
C ASP A 219 -14.27 -11.30 -7.30
N PHE A 220 -15.29 -10.48 -7.39
CA PHE A 220 -16.65 -10.91 -7.72
C PHE A 220 -16.94 -10.94 -9.22
N HIS A 221 -15.99 -10.49 -10.05
CA HIS A 221 -16.11 -10.56 -11.49
C HIS A 221 -15.77 -11.95 -12.02
N ASP A 222 -16.28 -12.28 -13.20
CA ASP A 222 -15.73 -13.40 -13.97
C ASP A 222 -14.27 -13.09 -14.34
N PHE A 223 -13.36 -14.05 -14.11
CA PHE A 223 -11.95 -13.85 -14.37
C PHE A 223 -11.65 -13.53 -15.85
N ASN A 224 -12.50 -13.97 -16.77
CA ASN A 224 -12.38 -13.69 -18.19
C ASN A 224 -12.61 -12.23 -18.59
N VAL A 225 -13.12 -11.38 -17.69
CA VAL A 225 -13.29 -9.95 -17.97
C VAL A 225 -11.98 -9.18 -17.94
N TRP A 226 -10.92 -9.75 -17.35
CA TRP A 226 -9.62 -9.12 -17.24
C TRP A 226 -8.80 -9.26 -18.52
N ASP A 227 -8.15 -8.19 -18.93
CA ASP A 227 -7.22 -8.19 -20.06
C ASP A 227 -5.81 -8.50 -19.57
N LEU A 228 -5.48 -9.79 -19.51
CA LEU A 228 -4.16 -10.24 -19.06
C LEU A 228 -3.08 -10.11 -20.13
N SER A 229 -3.45 -9.78 -21.37
CA SER A 229 -2.51 -9.53 -22.47
C SER A 229 -1.86 -8.14 -22.38
N HIS A 230 -2.58 -7.17 -21.80
CA HIS A 230 -2.07 -5.83 -21.55
C HIS A 230 -1.74 -5.64 -20.08
N ARG A 231 -0.49 -5.29 -19.81
CA ARG A 231 -0.01 -5.04 -18.44
C ARG A 231 1.04 -3.93 -18.39
N SER A 232 1.16 -3.33 -17.23
CA SER A 232 2.28 -2.45 -16.87
C SER A 232 2.85 -2.85 -15.52
N ARG A 233 4.18 -2.78 -15.38
CA ARG A 233 4.91 -3.16 -14.16
C ARG A 233 5.73 -1.99 -13.68
N CYS A 234 5.83 -1.80 -12.37
CA CYS A 234 6.69 -0.80 -11.77
C CYS A 234 7.39 -1.36 -10.54
N PHE A 235 8.67 -1.11 -10.42
CA PHE A 235 9.41 -1.27 -9.18
C PHE A 235 9.40 0.06 -8.43
N VAL A 236 9.14 0.04 -7.13
CA VAL A 236 9.17 1.20 -6.26
C VAL A 236 10.23 0.95 -5.19
N HIS A 237 11.40 1.54 -5.37
CA HIS A 237 12.49 1.44 -4.42
C HIS A 237 12.18 2.31 -3.20
N ILE A 238 12.47 1.79 -2.03
CA ILE A 238 12.35 2.52 -0.78
C ILE A 238 13.75 2.93 -0.35
N VAL A 239 13.97 4.23 -0.25
CA VAL A 239 15.24 4.82 0.16
C VAL A 239 15.10 5.32 1.57
N ASN A 240 16.06 5.00 2.39
CA ASN A 240 16.04 5.62 3.69
C ASN A 240 16.64 7.06 3.62
N SER A 241 16.32 7.89 4.55
CA SER A 241 16.45 9.34 4.50
C SER A 241 17.86 9.95 4.39
N ILE A 242 18.94 9.29 4.88
CA ILE A 242 20.32 9.75 4.58
C ILE A 242 20.60 9.55 3.10
N GLY A 243 20.22 8.38 2.58
CA GLY A 243 20.36 8.07 1.19
C GLY A 243 19.55 8.95 0.26
N TRP A 244 18.31 9.27 0.62
CA TRP A 244 17.50 10.18 -0.18
C TRP A 244 18.22 11.52 -0.41
N ARG A 245 18.69 12.16 0.67
CA ARG A 245 19.42 13.42 0.57
C ARG A 245 20.73 13.27 -0.19
N ALA A 246 21.45 12.18 0.01
CA ALA A 246 22.68 11.91 -0.69
C ALA A 246 22.46 11.70 -2.20
N ILE A 247 21.37 11.01 -2.57
CA ILE A 247 21.03 10.74 -3.97
C ILE A 247 20.45 11.96 -4.66
N THR A 248 19.42 12.58 -4.06
CA THR A 248 18.61 13.61 -4.71
C THR A 248 19.09 15.04 -4.41
N GLY A 249 19.79 15.24 -3.30
CA GLY A 249 20.09 16.57 -2.76
C GLY A 249 18.89 17.23 -2.05
N GLU A 250 17.72 16.60 -2.06
CA GLU A 250 16.51 17.15 -1.48
C GLU A 250 16.42 16.88 0.02
N ILE A 251 15.81 17.82 0.72
CA ILE A 251 15.48 17.61 2.13
C ILE A 251 14.33 16.60 2.20
N PRO A 252 14.54 15.54 2.91
CA PRO A 252 13.54 14.54 3.14
C PRO A 252 12.33 15.04 3.99
N PRO A 253 11.13 14.38 3.96
CA PRO A 253 9.97 14.67 4.79
C PRO A 253 10.23 14.68 6.31
N THR A 254 9.48 15.47 7.09
CA THR A 254 9.56 15.48 8.55
C THR A 254 9.11 14.14 9.15
N LEU A 255 9.62 13.72 10.31
CA LEU A 255 9.12 12.52 10.99
C LEU A 255 7.60 12.63 11.23
N PRO A 256 6.81 11.56 10.96
CA PRO A 256 5.42 11.55 11.33
C PRO A 256 5.27 11.59 12.87
N PRO A 257 4.15 12.13 13.39
CA PRO A 257 3.86 12.02 14.81
C PRO A 257 3.68 10.55 15.22
N SER A 258 3.99 10.22 16.47
CA SER A 258 3.68 8.89 17.01
C SER A 258 2.17 8.68 17.18
N ALA A 259 1.74 7.42 17.22
CA ALA A 259 0.34 7.08 17.51
C ALA A 259 -0.11 7.62 18.86
N GLU A 260 0.77 7.67 19.85
CA GLU A 260 0.49 8.25 21.16
C GLU A 260 0.25 9.77 21.07
N GLN A 261 1.14 10.51 20.39
CA GLN A 261 0.97 11.96 20.19
C GLN A 261 -0.33 12.27 19.45
N TYR A 262 -0.65 11.52 18.41
CA TYR A 262 -1.88 11.68 17.64
C TYR A 262 -3.13 11.42 18.48
N ASN A 263 -3.13 10.32 19.25
CA ASN A 263 -4.25 9.95 20.12
C ASN A 263 -4.44 10.94 21.28
N ARG A 264 -3.34 11.44 21.87
CA ARG A 264 -3.36 12.49 22.92
C ARG A 264 -3.94 13.81 22.40
N ALA A 265 -3.73 14.13 21.14
CA ALA A 265 -4.35 15.29 20.49
C ALA A 265 -5.85 15.12 20.21
N GLY A 266 -6.46 13.98 20.56
CA GLY A 266 -7.89 13.71 20.38
C GLY A 266 -8.33 13.57 18.92
N LEU A 267 -7.39 13.32 17.99
CA LEU A 267 -7.65 13.22 16.57
C LEU A 267 -8.29 11.87 16.21
N PRO A 268 -9.16 11.80 15.17
CA PRO A 268 -9.96 10.62 14.92
C PRO A 268 -9.20 9.53 14.16
N TRP A 269 -9.45 8.28 14.56
CA TRP A 269 -9.14 7.07 13.82
C TRP A 269 -10.35 6.66 12.98
N PHE A 270 -10.17 5.76 12.01
CA PHE A 270 -11.19 5.43 11.05
C PHE A 270 -11.47 3.93 11.00
N GLU A 271 -12.73 3.56 10.80
CA GLU A 271 -13.13 2.22 10.40
C GLU A 271 -13.85 2.30 9.05
N TYR A 272 -13.43 1.47 8.13
CA TYR A 272 -14.07 1.37 6.82
C TYR A 272 -14.48 -0.08 6.56
N TYR A 273 -15.69 -0.25 6.08
CA TYR A 273 -16.16 -1.54 5.57
C TYR A 273 -17.15 -1.33 4.43
N ASN A 274 -17.19 -2.33 3.53
CA ASN A 274 -18.23 -2.44 2.53
C ASN A 274 -18.95 -3.77 2.76
N SER A 275 -20.20 -3.71 3.25
CA SER A 275 -20.99 -4.89 3.60
C SER A 275 -21.35 -5.77 2.41
N ASP A 276 -21.31 -5.19 1.19
CA ASP A 276 -21.73 -5.86 -0.04
C ASP A 276 -20.62 -6.70 -0.66
N LEU A 277 -19.39 -6.59 -0.15
CA LEU A 277 -18.22 -7.29 -0.67
C LEU A 277 -17.74 -8.36 0.31
N LYS A 278 -17.45 -9.55 -0.22
CA LYS A 278 -16.89 -10.67 0.54
C LYS A 278 -15.37 -10.47 0.69
N ALA A 279 -14.87 -10.66 1.91
CA ALA A 279 -13.45 -10.53 2.23
C ALA A 279 -12.70 -11.86 2.11
N LEU A 280 -11.45 -11.79 1.64
CA LEU A 280 -10.50 -12.90 1.60
C LEU A 280 -10.14 -13.38 3.02
N ASP A 281 -9.86 -14.67 3.16
CA ASP A 281 -9.50 -15.30 4.44
C ASP A 281 -8.07 -15.00 4.90
N GLY A 282 -7.26 -14.40 4.04
CA GLY A 282 -5.84 -14.12 4.30
C GLY A 282 -4.94 -15.35 4.08
N SER A 283 -3.66 -15.18 4.40
CA SER A 283 -2.63 -16.18 4.13
C SER A 283 -1.97 -16.74 5.38
N GLY A 284 -1.99 -18.06 5.52
CA GLY A 284 -1.25 -18.75 6.58
C GLY A 284 0.28 -18.53 6.51
N LYS A 285 0.84 -18.21 5.34
CA LYS A 285 2.27 -17.87 5.18
C LYS A 285 2.55 -16.51 5.81
N ILE A 286 1.76 -15.50 5.47
CA ILE A 286 1.88 -14.14 6.02
C ILE A 286 1.56 -14.13 7.52
N LYS A 287 0.58 -14.89 7.97
CA LYS A 287 0.21 -14.98 9.39
C LYS A 287 1.37 -15.45 10.28
N ARG A 288 2.27 -16.26 9.74
CA ARG A 288 3.47 -16.77 10.47
C ARG A 288 4.62 -15.77 10.53
N LEU A 289 4.59 -14.70 9.76
CA LEU A 289 5.62 -13.67 9.82
C LEU A 289 5.62 -13.02 11.20
N LYS A 290 6.79 -12.89 11.78
CA LYS A 290 7.00 -12.14 13.02
C LYS A 290 6.91 -10.65 12.76
N SER A 291 6.30 -9.94 13.67
CA SER A 291 6.23 -8.48 13.60
C SER A 291 7.57 -7.83 13.94
N VAL A 292 7.67 -6.52 13.68
CA VAL A 292 8.86 -5.74 14.07
C VAL A 292 9.10 -5.85 15.57
N ALA A 293 8.05 -5.78 16.41
CA ALA A 293 8.19 -5.91 17.85
C ALA A 293 8.61 -7.32 18.28
N ASP A 294 8.06 -8.37 17.65
CA ASP A 294 8.44 -9.76 17.94
C ASP A 294 9.92 -10.01 17.61
N LEU A 295 10.37 -9.53 16.43
CA LEU A 295 11.76 -9.69 16.01
C LEU A 295 12.74 -8.88 16.87
N SER A 296 12.37 -7.66 17.29
CA SER A 296 13.18 -6.85 18.20
C SER A 296 13.37 -7.56 19.55
N LYS A 297 12.31 -8.21 20.08
CA LYS A 297 12.41 -9.04 21.31
C LYS A 297 13.34 -10.22 21.12
N ASP A 298 13.21 -10.95 20.01
CA ASP A 298 14.09 -12.10 19.71
C ASP A 298 15.56 -11.71 19.62
N LYS A 299 15.82 -10.54 19.03
CA LYS A 299 17.17 -9.98 18.88
C LYS A 299 17.69 -9.28 20.14
N LYS A 300 16.86 -9.16 21.17
CA LYS A 300 17.15 -8.40 22.39
C LYS A 300 17.51 -6.93 22.14
N GLU A 301 16.90 -6.35 21.11
CA GLU A 301 17.02 -4.92 20.80
C GLU A 301 16.08 -4.08 21.66
N THR A 302 16.42 -2.80 21.82
CA THR A 302 15.56 -1.86 22.54
C THR A 302 14.20 -1.75 21.83
N VAL A 303 13.10 -1.88 22.60
CA VAL A 303 11.74 -1.71 22.07
C VAL A 303 11.58 -0.28 21.55
N LEU A 304 11.17 -0.17 20.30
CA LEU A 304 10.95 1.14 19.68
C LEU A 304 9.78 1.86 20.36
N PRO A 305 9.88 3.18 20.59
CA PRO A 305 8.81 3.97 21.22
C PRO A 305 7.45 3.84 20.51
N GLU A 306 7.47 3.64 19.19
CA GLU A 306 6.27 3.46 18.38
C GLU A 306 5.47 2.18 18.70
N ASN A 307 6.06 1.23 19.45
CA ASN A 307 5.37 0.02 19.91
C ASN A 307 4.62 0.23 21.23
N THR A 308 4.69 1.42 21.82
CA THR A 308 3.98 1.72 23.08
C THR A 308 2.47 1.69 22.86
N PRO A 309 1.71 0.93 23.69
CA PRO A 309 0.25 0.90 23.59
C PRO A 309 -0.37 2.29 23.76
N ILE A 310 -1.39 2.57 22.95
CA ILE A 310 -2.17 3.80 23.07
C ILE A 310 -3.47 3.54 23.85
N GLY A 311 -4.02 4.58 24.47
CA GLY A 311 -5.33 4.56 25.12
C GLY A 311 -6.47 4.38 24.11
N GLN A 312 -7.71 4.50 24.56
CA GLN A 312 -8.88 4.37 23.71
C GLN A 312 -8.87 5.40 22.56
N ALA A 313 -8.94 4.90 21.32
CA ALA A 313 -8.95 5.74 20.13
C ALA A 313 -10.37 6.25 19.83
N LYS A 314 -10.48 7.54 19.50
CA LYS A 314 -11.72 8.13 18.97
C LYS A 314 -11.91 7.65 17.52
N THR A 315 -12.90 6.79 17.27
CA THR A 315 -13.09 6.16 15.96
C THR A 315 -14.29 6.73 15.21
N ILE A 316 -14.09 7.02 13.92
CA ILE A 316 -15.14 7.40 12.97
C ILE A 316 -15.35 6.25 11.99
N THR A 317 -16.58 5.74 11.89
CA THR A 317 -16.93 4.67 10.95
C THR A 317 -17.33 5.26 9.60
N ILE A 318 -16.64 4.84 8.55
CA ILE A 318 -16.92 5.21 7.15
C ILE A 318 -17.54 4.00 6.45
N LYS A 319 -18.79 4.16 5.96
CA LYS A 319 -19.46 3.11 5.18
C LYS A 319 -19.18 3.29 3.69
N GLY A 320 -18.87 2.18 3.01
CA GLY A 320 -18.56 2.16 1.57
C GLY A 320 -19.78 2.15 0.64
N ASP A 321 -20.98 2.07 1.19
CA ASP A 321 -22.23 2.00 0.43
C ASP A 321 -22.63 3.37 -0.14
N GLY A 322 -22.46 3.48 -1.41
CA GLY A 322 -22.62 4.56 -2.39
C GLY A 322 -23.80 5.55 -2.33
N LYS A 323 -24.46 5.81 -1.21
CA LYS A 323 -25.51 6.84 -1.11
C LYS A 323 -25.00 8.13 -0.45
N ARG A 324 -24.02 8.80 -1.07
CA ARG A 324 -23.47 10.08 -0.59
C ARG A 324 -23.85 11.26 -1.49
N ASN A 325 -25.14 11.47 -1.73
CA ASN A 325 -25.61 12.76 -2.28
C ASN A 325 -26.22 13.68 -1.22
N ILE A 326 -26.22 13.27 0.06
CA ILE A 326 -26.78 14.05 1.15
C ILE A 326 -25.63 14.58 2.00
N VAL A 327 -25.47 15.89 2.02
CA VAL A 327 -24.57 16.59 2.94
C VAL A 327 -25.24 16.57 4.33
N ARG A 328 -24.50 16.11 5.34
CA ARG A 328 -24.96 16.18 6.74
C ARG A 328 -24.94 17.65 7.17
N GLU A 329 -26.08 18.17 7.54
CA GLU A 329 -26.16 19.47 8.20
C GLU A 329 -25.71 19.34 9.67
N GLY A 330 -24.90 20.30 10.12
CA GLY A 330 -24.49 20.45 11.51
C GLY A 330 -25.12 21.71 12.12
N SER A 331 -25.27 21.74 13.44
CA SER A 331 -25.58 22.98 14.17
C SER A 331 -24.30 23.80 14.34
N PHE A 332 -24.39 25.10 14.15
CA PHE A 332 -23.30 26.06 14.38
C PHE A 332 -23.34 26.58 15.80
#